data_68d09d3ccd42d43c54fd1316caddda65
#
_entry.id   68d09d3ccd42d43c54fd1316caddda65
#
_cell.length_a   1.000
_cell.length_b   1.000
_cell.length_c   1.000
_cell.angle_alpha   90.00
_cell.angle_beta   90.00
_cell.angle_gamma   90.00
#
_symmetry.space_group_name_H-M   'P 1'
#
loop_
_entity.id
_entity.type
_entity.pdbx_description
1 polymer ?
#
loop_
_entity_poly.entity_id
_entity_poly.type
_entity_poly.pdbx_seq_one_letter_code
_entity_poly.pdbx_strand_id
1 'polypeptide(L)' 'MYKSKLRYLMADKKINKITDLMSATGVSRPPLDKLFKEDRLETLSLEVLAKICDFFQCPLQDLIEYIPNEESSEN' A
#
# COMPACT_ATOMS: atom_id res chain seq x y z
N MET A 1 7.20 11.42 -4.79
CA MET A 1 6.68 11.11 -3.46
C MET A 1 5.59 10.06 -3.53
N TYR A 2 5.66 9.08 -2.67
CA TYR A 2 4.65 8.02 -2.63
C TYR A 2 3.73 8.20 -1.43
N LYS A 3 2.46 7.91 -1.62
CA LYS A 3 1.47 7.91 -0.54
C LYS A 3 0.75 6.58 -0.51
N SER A 4 0.46 6.09 0.69
CA SER A 4 -0.26 4.84 0.88
C SER A 4 -1.73 5.14 1.20
N LYS A 5 -2.60 4.35 0.60
CA LYS A 5 -4.03 4.43 0.89
C LYS A 5 -4.50 3.17 1.62
N LEU A 6 -3.55 2.40 2.16
CA LEU A 6 -3.87 1.14 2.82
C LEU A 6 -4.88 1.33 3.96
N ARG A 7 -4.72 2.39 4.74
CA ARG A 7 -5.63 2.64 5.87
C ARG A 7 -7.08 2.77 5.43
N TYR A 8 -7.31 3.42 4.28
CA TYR A 8 -8.66 3.57 3.75
C TYR A 8 -9.23 2.24 3.31
N LEU A 9 -8.41 1.42 2.66
CA LEU A 9 -8.84 0.09 2.23
C LEU A 9 -9.15 -0.80 3.42
N MET A 10 -8.32 -0.74 4.45
CA MET A 10 -8.54 -1.51 5.67
C MET A 10 -9.84 -1.08 6.35
N ALA A 11 -10.06 0.23 6.46
CA ALA A 11 -11.26 0.75 7.09
C ALA A 11 -12.52 0.31 6.33
N ASP A 12 -12.43 0.34 5.00
CA ASP A 12 -13.54 -0.06 4.14
C ASP A 12 -13.93 -1.51 4.36
N LYS A 13 -12.96 -2.38 4.64
CA LYS A 13 -13.21 -3.79 4.93
C LYS A 13 -13.28 -4.09 6.42
N LYS A 14 -13.26 -3.05 7.25
CA LYS A 14 -13.34 -3.18 8.71
C LYS A 14 -12.21 -4.02 9.29
N ILE A 15 -11.02 -3.92 8.70
CA ILE A 15 -9.82 -4.59 9.19
C ILE A 15 -9.06 -3.61 10.06
N ASN A 16 -8.85 -3.95 11.33
CA ASN A 16 -8.22 -3.06 12.29
C ASN A 16 -6.79 -3.44 12.65
N LYS A 17 -6.38 -4.65 12.31
CA LYS A 17 -5.07 -5.16 12.73
C LYS A 17 -4.24 -5.60 11.54
N ILE A 18 -2.94 -5.31 11.60
CA ILE A 18 -2.00 -5.77 10.57
C ILE A 18 -1.94 -7.29 10.53
N THR A 19 -2.05 -7.96 11.68
CA THR A 19 -2.04 -9.42 11.72
C THR A 19 -3.19 -10.05 10.93
N ASP A 20 -4.35 -9.42 10.96
CA ASP A 20 -5.49 -9.88 10.18
C ASP A 20 -5.22 -9.71 8.69
N LEU A 21 -4.58 -8.63 8.33
CA LEU A 21 -4.23 -8.36 6.94
C LEU A 21 -3.15 -9.34 6.44
N MET A 22 -2.20 -9.68 7.29
CA MET A 22 -1.18 -10.69 6.96
C MET A 22 -1.85 -12.02 6.62
N SER A 23 -2.80 -12.44 7.43
CA SER A 23 -3.50 -13.70 7.19
C SER A 23 -4.32 -13.67 5.91
N ALA A 24 -4.97 -12.53 5.64
CA ALA A 24 -5.85 -12.40 4.50
C ALA A 24 -5.10 -12.31 3.17
N THR A 25 -3.96 -11.64 3.16
CA THR A 25 -3.21 -11.39 1.92
C THR A 25 -2.08 -12.37 1.69
N GLY A 26 -1.61 -13.03 2.74
CA GLY A 26 -0.43 -13.87 2.65
C GLY A 26 0.87 -13.08 2.59
N VAL A 27 0.82 -11.79 2.88
CA VAL A 27 1.98 -10.91 2.86
C VAL A 27 2.55 -10.81 4.27
N SER A 28 3.89 -10.82 4.39
CA SER A 28 4.55 -10.70 5.68
C SER A 28 4.37 -9.32 6.27
N ARG A 29 4.70 -9.19 7.56
CA ARG A 29 4.47 -7.94 8.28
C ARG A 29 5.27 -6.74 7.79
N PRO A 30 6.59 -6.87 7.48
CA PRO A 30 7.37 -5.68 7.15
C PRO A 30 6.82 -4.83 6.00
N PRO A 31 6.45 -5.39 4.84
CA PRO A 31 5.87 -4.55 3.80
C PRO A 31 4.53 -3.92 4.18
N LEU A 32 3.72 -4.63 4.98
CA LEU A 32 2.45 -4.08 5.42
C LEU A 32 2.67 -2.91 6.39
N ASP A 33 3.66 -3.03 7.27
CA ASP A 33 4.02 -1.94 8.18
C ASP A 33 4.49 -0.72 7.41
N LYS A 34 5.30 -0.91 6.37
CA LYS A 34 5.76 0.20 5.53
C LYS A 34 4.59 0.93 4.91
N LEU A 35 3.63 0.20 4.37
CA LEU A 35 2.43 0.80 3.79
C LEU A 35 1.60 1.53 4.84
N PHE A 36 1.45 0.92 6.01
CA PHE A 36 0.63 1.48 7.07
C PHE A 36 1.23 2.78 7.60
N LYS A 37 2.55 2.81 7.77
CA LYS A 37 3.27 3.98 8.28
C LYS A 37 3.72 4.95 7.21
N GLU A 38 3.52 4.60 5.95
CA GLU A 38 3.99 5.36 4.79
C GLU A 38 5.48 5.63 4.86
N ASP A 39 6.25 4.60 5.21
CA ASP A 39 7.69 4.67 5.36
C ASP A 39 8.37 3.84 4.28
N ARG A 40 9.28 4.47 3.53
CA ARG A 40 10.11 3.81 2.54
C ARG A 40 9.30 2.98 1.54
N LEU A 41 8.23 3.55 1.04
CA LEU A 41 7.34 2.86 0.10
C LEU A 41 8.05 2.46 -1.19
N GLU A 42 9.09 3.18 -1.56
CA GLU A 42 9.86 2.89 -2.78
C GLU A 42 10.58 1.55 -2.72
N THR A 43 10.69 0.95 -1.54
CA THR A 43 11.36 -0.35 -1.38
C THR A 43 10.42 -1.54 -1.56
N LEU A 44 9.13 -1.28 -1.73
CA LEU A 44 8.15 -2.35 -1.87
C LEU A 44 8.14 -2.90 -3.29
N SER A 45 8.01 -4.22 -3.42
CA SER A 45 7.96 -4.86 -4.73
C SER A 45 6.54 -4.80 -5.30
N LEU A 46 6.44 -4.78 -6.62
CA LEU A 46 5.14 -4.82 -7.28
C LEU A 46 4.40 -6.11 -6.98
N GLU A 47 5.14 -7.21 -6.79
CA GLU A 47 4.52 -8.49 -6.48
C GLU A 47 3.78 -8.45 -5.15
N VAL A 48 4.40 -7.85 -4.13
CA VAL A 48 3.76 -7.68 -2.82
C VAL A 48 2.53 -6.79 -2.95
N LEU A 49 2.67 -5.68 -3.66
CA LEU A 49 1.54 -4.77 -3.87
C LEU A 49 0.41 -5.45 -4.61
N ALA A 50 0.73 -6.30 -5.58
CA ALA A 50 -0.28 -7.03 -6.34
C ALA A 50 -1.08 -7.96 -5.44
N LYS A 51 -0.42 -8.64 -4.51
CA LYS A 51 -1.11 -9.53 -3.57
C LYS A 51 -2.12 -8.77 -2.72
N ILE A 52 -1.75 -7.59 -2.29
CA ILE A 52 -2.64 -6.75 -1.49
C ILE A 52 -3.81 -6.27 -2.33
N CYS A 53 -3.53 -5.83 -3.55
CA CYS A 53 -4.58 -5.38 -4.47
C CYS A 53 -5.55 -6.51 -4.80
N ASP A 54 -5.04 -7.74 -4.96
CA ASP A 54 -5.90 -8.89 -5.22
C ASP A 54 -6.89 -9.13 -4.08
N PHE A 55 -6.42 -8.98 -2.85
CA PHE A 55 -7.30 -9.15 -1.70
C PHE A 55 -8.38 -8.07 -1.66
N PHE A 56 -8.00 -6.82 -1.87
CA PHE A 56 -8.95 -5.71 -1.83
C PHE A 56 -9.75 -5.55 -3.13
N GLN A 57 -9.39 -6.31 -4.17
CA GLN A 57 -10.02 -6.22 -5.48
C GLN A 57 -10.02 -4.79 -6.01
N CYS A 58 -8.85 -4.18 -6.01
CA CYS A 58 -8.69 -2.80 -6.44
C CYS A 58 -7.46 -2.66 -7.34
N PRO A 59 -7.42 -1.63 -8.17
CA PRO A 59 -6.21 -1.35 -8.95
C PRO A 59 -5.12 -0.78 -8.08
N LEU A 60 -3.90 -0.80 -8.58
CA LEU A 60 -2.72 -0.35 -7.82
C LEU A 60 -2.85 1.09 -7.33
N GLN A 61 -3.43 1.97 -8.13
CA GLN A 61 -3.56 3.38 -7.75
C GLN A 61 -4.50 3.59 -6.57
N ASP A 62 -5.33 2.59 -6.24
CA ASP A 62 -6.18 2.68 -5.06
C ASP A 62 -5.44 2.27 -3.78
N LEU A 63 -4.29 1.61 -3.94
CA LEU A 63 -3.47 1.20 -2.81
C LEU A 63 -2.31 2.17 -2.56
N ILE A 64 -1.64 2.58 -3.63
CA ILE A 64 -0.48 3.45 -3.52
C ILE A 64 -0.53 4.50 -4.62
N GLU A 65 -0.14 5.71 -4.29
CA GLU A 65 -0.17 6.83 -5.21
C GLU A 65 1.22 7.45 -5.32
N TYR A 66 1.62 7.79 -6.54
CA TYR A 66 2.86 8.53 -6.74
C TYR A 66 2.53 9.96 -7.13
N ILE A 67 3.11 10.90 -6.41
CA ILE A 67 2.94 12.32 -6.69
C ILE A 67 4.27 12.82 -7.23
N PRO A 68 4.31 13.25 -8.51
CA PRO A 68 5.57 13.73 -9.10
C PRO A 68 6.11 14.94 -8.37
N ASN A 69 7.42 15.06 -8.39
CA ASN A 69 8.08 16.23 -7.84
C ASN A 69 7.82 17.40 -8.78
N GLU A 70 7.31 18.52 -8.24
CA GLU A 70 7.01 19.68 -9.04
C GLU A 70 8.24 20.25 -9.73
N GLU A 71 9.39 20.15 -9.09
CA GLU A 71 10.63 20.64 -9.69
C GLU A 71 10.97 19.91 -10.96
N SER A 72 10.68 18.62 -11.04
CA SER A 72 10.96 17.85 -12.24
C SER A 72 9.99 18.18 -13.37
N SER A 73 8.82 18.69 -13.05
CA SER A 73 7.83 19.02 -14.06
C SER A 73 8.17 20.32 -14.78
N GLU A 74 9.04 21.12 -14.22
CA GLU A 74 9.48 22.38 -14.83
C GLU A 74 10.52 22.16 -15.92
N ASN A 75 11.12 20.99 -15.96
CA ASN A 75 12.15 20.68 -16.91
C ASN A 75 11.60 19.88 -18.07
#